data_ac7c36a0f15818d6283f6e21b3fb525a
#
_entry.id   ac7c36a0f15818d6283f6e21b3fb525a
#
_cell.length_a   1.000
_cell.length_b   1.000
_cell.length_c   1.000
_cell.angle_alpha   90.00
_cell.angle_beta   90.00
_cell.angle_gamma   90.00
#
_symmetry.space_group_name_H-M   'P 1'
#
loop_
_entity.id
_entity.type
_entity.pdbx_description
1 polymer ?
#
loop_
_entity_poly.entity_id
_entity_poly.type
_entity_poly.pdbx_seq_one_letter_code
_entity_poly.pdbx_strand_id
1 'polypeptide(L)'
;MQRKIKALIVVPENNTTMEPEISALCPALAPIPVARVKRPARTLLLEDLPAYGDATLAAIEPFAAEQFDLVIYGCTAAGFLGGPAGNARMVEKLRERTGATVVSTAGAMIDALRHDGVTNTAVVTPYLQPVNDGLRAYLQSSGIAVETLNSFFCKTTAELGQITEQQVLDLALRTVTPQSQSLFVACSQLPTLNAIAQLRAQLDIPVWSSIQATAWAGAGALTAQGLPVQFNQAA
;
A
#
# COMPACT_ATOMS: atom_id res chain seq x y z
N MET A 1 30.31 -0.19 12.82
CA MET A 1 29.03 0.56 12.77
C MET A 1 28.21 0.05 11.59
N GLN A 2 26.98 -0.38 11.82
CA GLN A 2 26.10 -0.81 10.75
C GLN A 2 25.72 0.40 9.88
N ARG A 3 25.82 0.29 8.57
CA ARG A 3 25.45 1.36 7.63
C ARG A 3 23.97 1.73 7.82
N LYS A 4 23.67 3.02 7.87
CA LYS A 4 22.27 3.49 7.92
C LYS A 4 21.56 3.10 6.63
N ILE A 5 20.43 2.40 6.75
CA ILE A 5 19.57 2.04 5.62
C ILE A 5 18.83 3.29 5.15
N LYS A 6 18.78 3.49 3.84
CA LYS A 6 18.09 4.62 3.22
C LYS A 6 16.89 4.14 2.43
N ALA A 7 15.71 4.61 2.80
CA ALA A 7 14.47 4.36 2.04
C ALA A 7 13.89 5.68 1.51
N LEU A 8 13.13 5.60 0.41
CA LEU A 8 12.35 6.69 -0.16
C LEU A 8 10.89 6.22 -0.27
N ILE A 9 9.94 7.02 0.20
CA ILE A 9 8.52 6.79 -0.03
C ILE A 9 8.03 7.69 -1.18
N VAL A 10 7.34 7.11 -2.14
CA VAL A 10 6.73 7.80 -3.29
C VAL A 10 5.21 7.68 -3.17
N VAL A 11 4.52 8.77 -2.81
CA VAL A 11 3.08 8.77 -2.51
C VAL A 11 2.36 9.92 -3.18
N PRO A 12 1.03 9.85 -3.37
CA PRO A 12 0.22 11.02 -3.73
C PRO A 12 0.49 12.19 -2.78
N GLU A 13 0.50 13.42 -3.30
CA GLU A 13 0.80 14.63 -2.51
C GLU A 13 -0.08 14.83 -1.28
N ASN A 14 -1.33 14.34 -1.35
CA ASN A 14 -2.29 14.40 -0.25
C ASN A 14 -2.14 13.26 0.79
N ASN A 15 -1.24 12.30 0.58
CA ASN A 15 -1.06 11.19 1.52
C ASN A 15 -0.20 11.62 2.71
N THR A 16 -0.81 11.69 3.87
CA THR A 16 -0.17 12.05 5.16
C THR A 16 -0.10 10.88 6.14
N THR A 17 -0.57 9.70 5.73
CA THR A 17 -0.74 8.53 6.60
C THR A 17 0.41 7.53 6.45
N MET A 18 0.85 7.27 5.22
CA MET A 18 1.78 6.17 4.96
C MET A 18 3.16 6.37 5.61
N GLU A 19 3.71 7.57 5.56
CA GLU A 19 5.05 7.88 6.12
C GLU A 19 5.11 7.62 7.64
N PRO A 20 4.23 8.19 8.48
CA PRO A 20 4.26 7.94 9.92
C PRO A 20 3.99 6.48 10.29
N GLU A 21 3.07 5.80 9.59
CA GLU A 21 2.79 4.38 9.87
C GLU A 21 3.96 3.48 9.46
N ILE A 22 4.60 3.69 8.30
CA ILE A 22 5.83 2.95 7.92
C ILE A 22 6.95 3.20 8.94
N SER A 23 7.10 4.44 9.42
CA SER A 23 8.11 4.78 10.43
C SER A 23 7.85 4.10 11.77
N ALA A 24 6.60 3.92 12.17
CA ALA A 24 6.23 3.16 13.36
C ALA A 24 6.45 1.65 13.20
N LEU A 25 6.09 1.11 12.02
CA LEU A 25 6.23 -0.31 11.70
C LEU A 25 7.69 -0.74 11.47
N CYS A 26 8.52 0.16 10.92
CA CYS A 26 9.94 -0.07 10.62
C CYS A 26 10.80 1.11 11.11
N PRO A 27 11.01 1.28 12.43
CA PRO A 27 11.71 2.45 13.00
C PRO A 27 13.14 2.63 12.47
N ALA A 28 13.81 1.56 12.08
CA ALA A 28 15.17 1.60 11.51
C ALA A 28 15.24 2.36 10.16
N LEU A 29 14.12 2.58 9.48
CA LEU A 29 14.04 3.35 8.24
C LEU A 29 13.88 4.86 8.48
N ALA A 30 13.44 5.27 9.68
CA ALA A 30 13.15 6.68 9.98
C ALA A 30 14.42 7.52 10.21
N PRO A 31 14.43 8.81 9.83
CA PRO A 31 13.42 9.51 9.04
C PRO A 31 13.48 9.11 7.57
N ILE A 32 12.30 9.00 6.94
CA ILE A 32 12.17 8.57 5.54
C ILE A 32 11.83 9.79 4.66
N PRO A 33 12.64 10.17 3.66
CA PRO A 33 12.26 11.17 2.68
C PRO A 33 11.05 10.74 1.87
N VAL A 34 10.23 11.71 1.45
CA VAL A 34 8.97 11.47 0.75
C VAL A 34 8.91 12.27 -0.55
N ALA A 35 8.83 11.55 -1.67
CA ALA A 35 8.51 12.11 -2.98
C ALA A 35 6.98 12.21 -3.13
N ARG A 36 6.46 13.42 -3.31
CA ARG A 36 5.03 13.67 -3.39
C ARG A 36 4.58 13.84 -4.83
N VAL A 37 3.74 12.91 -5.29
CA VAL A 37 3.25 12.85 -6.66
C VAL A 37 2.00 13.70 -6.82
N LYS A 38 2.04 14.69 -7.68
CA LYS A 38 0.87 15.52 -8.03
C LYS A 38 -0.21 14.68 -8.69
N ARG A 39 -1.46 14.95 -8.34
CA ARG A 39 -2.62 14.24 -8.90
C ARG A 39 -3.87 15.14 -8.88
N PRO A 40 -4.91 14.83 -9.69
CA PRO A 40 -6.21 15.46 -9.55
C PRO A 40 -6.79 15.29 -8.14
N ALA A 41 -7.58 16.26 -7.68
CA ALA A 41 -8.25 16.22 -6.37
C ALA A 41 -9.34 15.11 -6.28
N ARG A 42 -9.79 14.58 -7.41
CA ARG A 42 -10.73 13.46 -7.48
C ARG A 42 -10.02 12.09 -7.32
N THR A 43 -10.81 11.05 -7.15
CA THR A 43 -10.31 9.65 -7.18
C THR A 43 -9.57 9.37 -8.50
N LEU A 44 -8.42 8.69 -8.41
CA LEU A 44 -7.63 8.26 -9.56
C LEU A 44 -8.40 7.20 -10.36
N LEU A 45 -8.45 7.34 -11.68
CA LEU A 45 -9.08 6.42 -12.61
C LEU A 45 -8.02 5.77 -13.53
N LEU A 46 -8.41 4.73 -14.26
CA LEU A 46 -7.51 4.02 -15.18
C LEU A 46 -6.92 4.96 -16.25
N GLU A 47 -7.71 5.88 -16.77
CA GLU A 47 -7.30 6.87 -17.77
C GLU A 47 -6.24 7.87 -17.27
N ASP A 48 -6.12 8.04 -15.95
CA ASP A 48 -5.13 8.95 -15.35
C ASP A 48 -3.74 8.32 -15.25
N LEU A 49 -3.62 6.98 -15.38
CA LEU A 49 -2.37 6.28 -15.09
C LEU A 49 -1.17 6.72 -15.93
N PRO A 50 -1.29 7.03 -17.22
CA PRO A 50 -0.14 7.53 -17.98
C PRO A 50 0.42 8.83 -17.38
N ALA A 51 -0.43 9.84 -17.17
CA ALA A 51 -0.03 11.11 -16.59
C ALA A 51 0.46 10.97 -15.14
N TYR A 52 -0.18 10.09 -14.35
CA TYR A 52 0.26 9.80 -12.99
C TYR A 52 1.62 9.08 -12.97
N GLY A 53 1.88 8.20 -13.93
CA GLY A 53 3.18 7.55 -14.11
C GLY A 53 4.29 8.54 -14.40
N ASP A 54 4.06 9.47 -15.32
CA ASP A 54 5.03 10.54 -15.63
C ASP A 54 5.26 11.47 -14.43
N ALA A 55 4.18 11.85 -13.72
CA ALA A 55 4.28 12.63 -12.49
C ALA A 55 5.03 11.88 -11.38
N THR A 56 4.90 10.55 -11.31
CA THR A 56 5.64 9.71 -10.37
C THR A 56 7.14 9.77 -10.65
N LEU A 57 7.56 9.63 -11.90
CA LEU A 57 8.96 9.74 -12.28
C LEU A 57 9.51 11.15 -12.04
N ALA A 58 8.75 12.19 -12.37
CA ALA A 58 9.13 13.57 -12.08
C ALA A 58 9.29 13.85 -10.58
N ALA A 59 8.46 13.26 -9.73
CA ALA A 59 8.51 13.46 -8.28
C ALA A 59 9.78 12.88 -7.63
N ILE A 60 10.45 11.91 -8.26
CA ILE A 60 11.70 11.34 -7.75
C ILE A 60 12.94 12.05 -8.27
N GLU A 61 12.85 12.91 -9.28
CA GLU A 61 14.01 13.64 -9.84
C GLU A 61 14.82 14.44 -8.80
N PRO A 62 14.20 15.13 -7.82
CA PRO A 62 14.96 15.82 -6.77
C PRO A 62 15.86 14.89 -5.94
N PHE A 63 15.59 13.59 -5.95
CA PHE A 63 16.33 12.56 -5.22
C PHE A 63 17.32 11.78 -6.10
N ALA A 64 17.47 12.13 -7.38
CA ALA A 64 18.26 11.36 -8.35
C ALA A 64 19.76 11.26 -8.00
N ALA A 65 20.30 12.21 -7.22
CA ALA A 65 21.68 12.16 -6.73
C ALA A 65 21.87 11.30 -5.48
N GLU A 66 20.79 10.85 -4.86
CA GLU A 66 20.82 10.03 -3.66
C GLU A 66 20.82 8.54 -4.00
N GLN A 67 21.50 7.75 -3.16
CA GLN A 67 21.42 6.29 -3.24
C GLN A 67 20.49 5.77 -2.16
N PHE A 68 19.47 5.01 -2.58
CA PHE A 68 18.52 4.35 -1.71
C PHE A 68 18.70 2.83 -1.74
N ASP A 69 18.42 2.19 -0.63
CA ASP A 69 18.35 0.73 -0.52
C ASP A 69 16.95 0.21 -0.89
N LEU A 70 15.93 1.04 -0.60
CA LEU A 70 14.53 0.72 -0.81
C LEU A 70 13.78 1.95 -1.34
N VAL A 71 12.99 1.75 -2.37
CA VAL A 71 11.96 2.71 -2.81
C VAL A 71 10.59 2.07 -2.63
N ILE A 72 9.69 2.76 -1.94
CA ILE A 72 8.32 2.32 -1.72
C ILE A 72 7.38 3.09 -2.66
N TYR A 73 6.79 2.40 -3.63
CA TYR A 73 5.73 2.96 -4.48
C TYR A 73 4.38 2.85 -3.76
N GLY A 74 4.04 3.92 -3.06
CA GLY A 74 3.01 3.98 -2.04
C GLY A 74 1.60 4.37 -2.51
N CYS A 75 1.28 4.30 -3.81
CA CYS A 75 -0.07 4.53 -4.32
C CYS A 75 -0.76 3.21 -4.66
N THR A 76 -1.60 2.70 -3.78
CA THR A 76 -2.28 1.41 -3.96
C THR A 76 -3.11 1.37 -5.26
N ALA A 77 -3.95 2.40 -5.49
CA ALA A 77 -4.80 2.46 -6.68
C ALA A 77 -3.99 2.50 -7.99
N ALA A 78 -2.95 3.33 -8.07
CA ALA A 78 -2.10 3.40 -9.25
C ALA A 78 -1.36 2.07 -9.50
N GLY A 79 -1.03 1.34 -8.45
CA GLY A 79 -0.39 0.04 -8.55
C GLY A 79 -1.29 -1.04 -9.16
N PHE A 80 -2.57 -1.11 -8.78
CA PHE A 80 -3.44 -2.18 -9.26
C PHE A 80 -4.28 -1.84 -10.51
N LEU A 81 -4.61 -0.56 -10.78
CA LEU A 81 -5.49 -0.17 -11.88
C LEU A 81 -4.96 -0.56 -13.25
N GLY A 82 -3.65 -0.56 -13.45
CA GLY A 82 -3.01 -1.03 -14.69
C GLY A 82 -2.83 -2.55 -14.77
N GLY A 83 -3.38 -3.30 -13.83
CA GLY A 83 -3.19 -4.74 -13.69
C GLY A 83 -1.76 -5.13 -13.27
N PRO A 84 -1.48 -6.44 -13.13
CA PRO A 84 -0.14 -6.91 -12.72
C PRO A 84 0.99 -6.42 -13.63
N ALA A 85 0.76 -6.42 -14.95
CA ALA A 85 1.74 -5.94 -15.91
C ALA A 85 2.00 -4.42 -15.80
N GLY A 86 0.95 -3.62 -15.50
CA GLY A 86 1.09 -2.19 -15.26
C GLY A 86 1.91 -1.89 -14.01
N ASN A 87 1.62 -2.62 -12.92
CA ASN A 87 2.40 -2.54 -11.68
C ASN A 87 3.87 -2.90 -11.91
N ALA A 88 4.14 -4.02 -12.59
CA ALA A 88 5.49 -4.48 -12.88
C ALA A 88 6.28 -3.45 -13.70
N ARG A 89 5.66 -2.85 -14.73
CA ARG A 89 6.31 -1.80 -15.53
C ARG A 89 6.68 -0.56 -14.70
N MET A 90 5.83 -0.13 -13.78
CA MET A 90 6.12 1.02 -12.93
C MET A 90 7.22 0.71 -11.91
N VAL A 91 7.20 -0.47 -11.32
CA VAL A 91 8.27 -0.96 -10.43
C VAL A 91 9.62 -0.96 -11.17
N GLU A 92 9.65 -1.46 -12.41
CA GLU A 92 10.88 -1.50 -13.21
C GLU A 92 11.41 -0.09 -13.56
N LYS A 93 10.53 0.82 -14.00
CA LYS A 93 10.90 2.23 -14.26
C LYS A 93 11.50 2.91 -13.03
N LEU A 94 10.92 2.67 -11.85
CA LEU A 94 11.46 3.22 -10.60
C LEU A 94 12.82 2.59 -10.26
N ARG A 95 12.98 1.27 -10.48
CA ARG A 95 14.25 0.56 -10.28
C ARG A 95 15.35 1.10 -11.22
N GLU A 96 15.05 1.24 -12.51
CA GLU A 96 15.98 1.81 -13.49
C GLU A 96 16.42 3.23 -13.11
N ARG A 97 15.50 4.03 -12.57
CA ARG A 97 15.75 5.43 -12.22
C ARG A 97 16.56 5.60 -10.94
N THR A 98 16.36 4.71 -9.97
CA THR A 98 16.94 4.85 -8.61
C THR A 98 18.06 3.87 -8.32
N GLY A 99 18.18 2.78 -9.08
CA GLY A 99 19.08 1.66 -8.76
C GLY A 99 18.70 0.89 -7.50
N ALA A 100 17.58 1.25 -6.83
CA ALA A 100 17.17 0.69 -5.56
C ALA A 100 16.26 -0.54 -5.74
N THR A 101 16.10 -1.34 -4.70
CA THR A 101 14.99 -2.28 -4.62
C THR A 101 13.67 -1.52 -4.51
N VAL A 102 12.66 -1.91 -5.30
CA VAL A 102 11.37 -1.24 -5.32
C VAL A 102 10.29 -2.19 -4.83
N VAL A 103 9.50 -1.74 -3.85
CA VAL A 103 8.30 -2.42 -3.36
C VAL A 103 7.09 -1.54 -3.66
N SER A 104 6.09 -2.10 -4.33
CA SER A 104 4.80 -1.42 -4.54
C SER A 104 3.75 -1.91 -3.56
N THR A 105 2.86 -1.03 -3.10
CA THR A 105 1.73 -1.41 -2.24
C THR A 105 0.83 -2.46 -2.88
N ALA A 106 0.61 -2.41 -4.19
CA ALA A 106 -0.21 -3.39 -4.89
C ALA A 106 0.47 -4.76 -4.96
N GLY A 107 1.79 -4.82 -5.19
CA GLY A 107 2.55 -6.07 -5.14
C GLY A 107 2.57 -6.65 -3.72
N ALA A 108 2.89 -5.82 -2.73
CA ALA A 108 2.92 -6.23 -1.32
C ALA A 108 1.57 -6.77 -0.81
N MET A 109 0.44 -6.24 -1.30
CA MET A 109 -0.88 -6.79 -1.01
C MET A 109 -1.01 -8.26 -1.45
N ILE A 110 -0.58 -8.57 -2.68
CA ILE A 110 -0.63 -9.95 -3.20
C ILE A 110 0.33 -10.85 -2.41
N ASP A 111 1.54 -10.36 -2.14
CA ASP A 111 2.56 -11.13 -1.43
C ASP A 111 2.14 -11.47 0.00
N ALA A 112 1.51 -10.52 0.72
CA ALA A 112 0.99 -10.74 2.07
C ALA A 112 -0.16 -11.75 2.10
N LEU A 113 -1.13 -11.65 1.18
CA LEU A 113 -2.25 -12.58 1.09
C LEU A 113 -1.78 -14.00 0.70
N ARG A 114 -0.80 -14.11 -0.19
CA ARG A 114 -0.18 -15.41 -0.56
C ARG A 114 0.64 -16.00 0.58
N HIS A 115 1.32 -15.17 1.36
CA HIS A 115 2.08 -15.61 2.53
C HIS A 115 1.17 -16.36 3.52
N ASP A 116 -0.05 -15.87 3.71
CA ASP A 116 -1.04 -16.50 4.59
C ASP A 116 -1.79 -17.67 3.91
N GLY A 117 -1.51 -17.96 2.65
CA GLY A 117 -2.11 -19.06 1.90
C GLY A 117 -3.60 -18.89 1.59
N VAL A 118 -4.12 -17.65 1.64
CA VAL A 118 -5.55 -17.39 1.41
C VAL A 118 -5.89 -17.32 -0.07
N THR A 119 -7.09 -17.79 -0.42
CA THR A 119 -7.62 -17.76 -1.79
C THR A 119 -8.83 -16.84 -1.94
N ASN A 120 -9.39 -16.37 -0.80
CA ASN A 120 -10.41 -15.32 -0.80
C ASN A 120 -10.18 -14.32 0.33
N THR A 121 -10.65 -13.10 0.15
CA THR A 121 -10.49 -12.02 1.13
C THR A 121 -11.72 -11.12 1.19
N ALA A 122 -12.07 -10.66 2.39
CA ALA A 122 -12.91 -9.50 2.58
C ALA A 122 -12.07 -8.22 2.37
N VAL A 123 -12.64 -7.20 1.75
CA VAL A 123 -11.87 -5.98 1.40
C VAL A 123 -12.60 -4.72 1.85
N VAL A 124 -11.87 -3.82 2.49
CA VAL A 124 -12.31 -2.45 2.81
C VAL A 124 -11.52 -1.47 1.96
N THR A 125 -12.21 -0.51 1.35
CA THR A 125 -11.60 0.53 0.51
C THR A 125 -12.24 1.89 0.75
N PRO A 126 -11.61 2.98 0.30
CA PRO A 126 -12.26 4.28 0.19
C PRO A 126 -12.79 4.58 -1.22
N TYR A 127 -12.65 3.66 -2.18
CA TYR A 127 -12.76 3.94 -3.60
C TYR A 127 -14.20 3.93 -4.12
N LEU A 128 -14.41 4.64 -5.23
CA LEU A 128 -15.63 4.54 -6.05
C LEU A 128 -15.67 3.19 -6.79
N GLN A 129 -16.87 2.81 -7.25
CA GLN A 129 -17.11 1.51 -7.86
C GLN A 129 -16.12 1.15 -8.99
N PRO A 130 -15.80 2.04 -9.97
CA PRO A 130 -14.87 1.66 -11.05
C PRO A 130 -13.47 1.27 -10.55
N VAL A 131 -13.00 1.91 -9.46
CA VAL A 131 -11.70 1.60 -8.86
C VAL A 131 -11.78 0.30 -8.03
N ASN A 132 -12.91 0.07 -7.35
CA ASN A 132 -13.17 -1.20 -6.66
C ASN A 132 -13.22 -2.38 -7.64
N ASP A 133 -13.81 -2.20 -8.81
CA ASP A 133 -13.84 -3.22 -9.87
C ASP A 133 -12.42 -3.53 -10.39
N GLY A 134 -11.59 -2.49 -10.55
CA GLY A 134 -10.17 -2.65 -10.87
C GLY A 134 -9.39 -3.44 -9.81
N LEU A 135 -9.66 -3.17 -8.53
CA LEU A 135 -9.05 -3.92 -7.43
C LEU A 135 -9.50 -5.41 -7.44
N ARG A 136 -10.79 -5.67 -7.63
CA ARG A 136 -11.31 -7.04 -7.76
C ARG A 136 -10.61 -7.79 -8.91
N ALA A 137 -10.52 -7.17 -10.07
CA ALA A 137 -9.86 -7.76 -11.24
C ALA A 137 -8.36 -8.04 -10.97
N TYR A 138 -7.68 -7.12 -10.28
CA TYR A 138 -6.27 -7.30 -9.91
C TYR A 138 -6.05 -8.47 -8.96
N LEU A 139 -6.84 -8.58 -7.90
CA LEU A 139 -6.78 -9.69 -6.94
C LEU A 139 -7.12 -11.02 -7.63
N GLN A 140 -8.19 -11.04 -8.42
CA GLN A 140 -8.62 -12.23 -9.15
C GLN A 140 -7.57 -12.71 -10.16
N SER A 141 -6.91 -11.80 -10.88
CA SER A 141 -5.81 -12.15 -11.79
C SER A 141 -4.59 -12.75 -11.07
N SER A 142 -4.50 -12.55 -9.75
CA SER A 142 -3.48 -13.10 -8.87
C SER A 142 -3.91 -14.38 -8.14
N GLY A 143 -5.12 -14.90 -8.46
CA GLY A 143 -5.68 -16.10 -7.86
C GLY A 143 -6.39 -15.89 -6.52
N ILE A 144 -6.72 -14.63 -6.16
CA ILE A 144 -7.38 -14.28 -4.90
C ILE A 144 -8.77 -13.72 -5.20
N ALA A 145 -9.82 -14.40 -4.77
CA ALA A 145 -11.19 -13.93 -4.90
C ALA A 145 -11.50 -12.83 -3.87
N VAL A 146 -12.30 -11.84 -4.26
CA VAL A 146 -12.87 -10.86 -3.32
C VAL A 146 -14.27 -11.34 -2.96
N GLU A 147 -14.40 -11.92 -1.78
CA GLU A 147 -15.66 -12.47 -1.26
C GLU A 147 -16.65 -11.34 -0.95
N THR A 148 -16.24 -10.38 -0.11
CA THR A 148 -16.98 -9.17 0.20
C THR A 148 -16.12 -7.95 -0.05
N LEU A 149 -16.75 -6.82 -0.41
CA LEU A 149 -16.08 -5.53 -0.50
C LEU A 149 -17.04 -4.44 -0.05
N ASN A 150 -16.63 -3.72 0.98
CA ASN A 150 -17.28 -2.49 1.42
C ASN A 150 -16.35 -1.28 1.23
N SER A 151 -16.96 -0.14 0.92
CA SER A 151 -16.21 1.08 0.62
C SER A 151 -16.81 2.32 1.28
N PHE A 152 -15.96 3.30 1.57
CA PHE A 152 -16.40 4.65 1.96
C PHE A 152 -16.89 5.49 0.78
N PHE A 153 -16.63 5.07 -0.46
CA PHE A 153 -17.04 5.74 -1.70
C PHE A 153 -16.63 7.22 -1.75
N CYS A 154 -15.43 7.56 -1.30
CA CYS A 154 -14.89 8.91 -1.33
C CYS A 154 -14.77 9.43 -2.76
N LYS A 155 -15.38 10.59 -3.04
CA LYS A 155 -15.33 11.26 -4.35
C LYS A 155 -14.07 12.08 -4.52
N THR A 156 -13.53 12.59 -3.41
CA THR A 156 -12.39 13.50 -3.39
C THR A 156 -11.29 13.03 -2.43
N THR A 157 -10.08 13.55 -2.65
CA THR A 157 -8.95 13.32 -1.73
C THR A 157 -9.18 13.96 -0.36
N ALA A 158 -10.00 15.03 -0.29
CA ALA A 158 -10.36 15.68 0.97
C ALA A 158 -11.26 14.77 1.81
N GLU A 159 -12.31 14.18 1.22
CA GLU A 159 -13.16 13.19 1.91
C GLU A 159 -12.34 12.01 2.42
N LEU A 160 -11.42 11.49 1.60
CA LEU A 160 -10.54 10.40 1.99
C LEU A 160 -9.67 10.78 3.21
N GLY A 161 -9.14 12.01 3.23
CA GLY A 161 -8.31 12.50 4.34
C GLY A 161 -9.05 12.72 5.66
N GLN A 162 -10.39 12.67 5.66
CA GLN A 162 -11.22 12.83 6.85
C GLN A 162 -11.62 11.49 7.49
N ILE A 163 -11.34 10.36 6.84
CA ILE A 163 -11.66 9.05 7.40
C ILE A 163 -10.80 8.81 8.64
N THR A 164 -11.47 8.48 9.74
CA THR A 164 -10.83 8.16 11.01
C THR A 164 -10.50 6.67 11.11
N GLU A 165 -9.54 6.34 11.96
CA GLU A 165 -9.18 4.94 12.23
C GLU A 165 -10.34 4.13 12.82
N GLN A 166 -11.19 4.76 13.66
CA GLN A 166 -12.39 4.12 14.19
C GLN A 166 -13.40 3.77 13.08
N GLN A 167 -13.59 4.65 12.10
CA GLN A 167 -14.45 4.36 10.95
C GLN A 167 -13.91 3.18 10.12
N VAL A 168 -12.58 3.09 9.97
CA VAL A 168 -11.95 1.93 9.29
C VAL A 168 -12.24 0.65 10.06
N LEU A 169 -12.05 0.65 11.39
CA LEU A 169 -12.34 -0.50 12.26
C LEU A 169 -13.80 -0.94 12.13
N ASP A 170 -14.72 0.01 12.25
CA ASP A 170 -16.17 -0.27 12.20
C ASP A 170 -16.60 -0.82 10.82
N LEU A 171 -16.08 -0.29 9.74
CA LEU A 171 -16.40 -0.78 8.39
C LEU A 171 -15.78 -2.17 8.18
N ALA A 172 -14.58 -2.40 8.67
CA ALA A 172 -13.86 -3.67 8.55
C ALA A 172 -14.63 -4.80 9.26
N LEU A 173 -15.09 -4.58 10.49
CA LEU A 173 -15.89 -5.55 11.25
C LEU A 173 -17.21 -5.91 10.56
N ARG A 174 -17.84 -4.94 9.88
CA ARG A 174 -19.07 -5.18 9.11
C ARG A 174 -18.83 -5.85 7.75
N THR A 175 -17.58 -5.87 7.28
CA THR A 175 -17.23 -6.43 5.96
C THR A 175 -16.92 -7.91 6.03
N VAL A 176 -16.35 -8.37 7.13
CA VAL A 176 -16.01 -9.78 7.34
C VAL A 176 -17.25 -10.63 7.49
N THR A 177 -17.28 -11.79 6.84
CA THR A 177 -18.32 -12.82 6.96
C THR A 177 -17.70 -14.13 7.45
N PRO A 178 -18.50 -15.13 7.84
CA PRO A 178 -18.00 -16.45 8.21
C PRO A 178 -17.21 -17.17 7.08
N GLN A 179 -17.34 -16.73 5.83
CA GLN A 179 -16.65 -17.29 4.66
C GLN A 179 -15.34 -16.59 4.35
N SER A 180 -15.07 -15.44 4.98
CA SER A 180 -13.85 -14.67 4.76
C SER A 180 -12.62 -15.41 5.31
N GLN A 181 -11.65 -15.71 4.47
CA GLN A 181 -10.38 -16.32 4.90
C GLN A 181 -9.37 -15.27 5.39
N SER A 182 -9.55 -14.01 5.01
CA SER A 182 -8.73 -12.88 5.45
C SER A 182 -9.50 -11.57 5.30
N LEU A 183 -8.94 -10.51 5.88
CA LEU A 183 -9.41 -9.13 5.69
C LEU A 183 -8.25 -8.26 5.18
N PHE A 184 -8.51 -7.48 4.12
CA PHE A 184 -7.54 -6.52 3.59
C PHE A 184 -8.12 -5.10 3.54
N VAL A 185 -7.44 -4.14 4.19
CA VAL A 185 -7.77 -2.71 4.12
C VAL A 185 -6.92 -2.05 3.04
N ALA A 186 -7.53 -1.80 1.88
CA ALA A 186 -6.84 -1.42 0.64
C ALA A 186 -6.86 0.08 0.38
N CYS A 187 -5.94 0.81 0.96
CA CYS A 187 -5.51 2.16 0.59
C CYS A 187 -4.38 2.62 1.52
N SER A 188 -3.30 3.14 0.97
CA SER A 188 -2.17 3.66 1.75
C SER A 188 -2.43 4.99 2.47
N GLN A 189 -3.63 5.56 2.30
CA GLN A 189 -4.05 6.78 3.02
C GLN A 189 -5.09 6.51 4.10
N LEU A 190 -5.68 5.32 4.18
CA LEU A 190 -6.51 4.97 5.32
C LEU A 190 -5.65 4.81 6.57
N PRO A 191 -5.99 5.45 7.69
CA PRO A 191 -5.28 5.26 8.96
C PRO A 191 -5.60 3.85 9.48
N THR A 192 -4.55 3.05 9.73
CA THR A 192 -4.71 1.61 9.99
C THR A 192 -3.85 1.08 11.13
N LEU A 193 -2.93 1.87 11.67
CA LEU A 193 -1.91 1.37 12.58
C LEU A 193 -2.51 0.65 13.80
N ASN A 194 -3.41 1.30 14.54
CA ASN A 194 -4.07 0.69 15.71
C ASN A 194 -5.32 -0.12 15.31
N ALA A 195 -6.00 0.24 14.22
CA ALA A 195 -7.18 -0.51 13.75
C ALA A 195 -6.82 -1.95 13.40
N ILE A 196 -5.69 -2.19 12.72
CA ILE A 196 -5.26 -3.55 12.38
C ILE A 196 -4.94 -4.38 13.63
N ALA A 197 -4.28 -3.79 14.63
CA ALA A 197 -4.01 -4.47 15.89
C ALA A 197 -5.33 -4.88 16.60
N GLN A 198 -6.31 -3.97 16.64
CA GLN A 198 -7.62 -4.24 17.22
C GLN A 198 -8.42 -5.29 16.42
N LEU A 199 -8.36 -5.26 15.09
CA LEU A 199 -9.01 -6.27 14.23
C LEU A 199 -8.40 -7.65 14.44
N ARG A 200 -7.08 -7.77 14.53
CA ARG A 200 -6.39 -9.04 14.83
C ARG A 200 -6.74 -9.59 16.20
N ALA A 201 -7.02 -8.73 17.18
CA ALA A 201 -7.47 -9.16 18.50
C ALA A 201 -8.92 -9.68 18.52
N GLN A 202 -9.72 -9.32 17.53
CA GLN A 202 -11.15 -9.64 17.46
C GLN A 202 -11.48 -10.72 16.41
N LEU A 203 -10.64 -10.89 15.40
CA LEU A 203 -10.88 -11.77 14.25
C LEU A 203 -9.87 -12.92 14.26
N ASP A 204 -10.36 -14.14 14.09
CA ASP A 204 -9.51 -15.35 13.98
C ASP A 204 -9.12 -15.63 12.51
N ILE A 205 -8.77 -14.57 11.78
CA ILE A 205 -8.31 -14.62 10.39
C ILE A 205 -7.15 -13.62 10.19
N PRO A 206 -6.27 -13.82 9.20
CA PRO A 206 -5.26 -12.87 8.83
C PRO A 206 -5.86 -11.50 8.46
N VAL A 207 -5.26 -10.43 8.99
CA VAL A 207 -5.68 -9.05 8.72
C VAL A 207 -4.48 -8.23 8.28
N TRP A 208 -4.61 -7.58 7.13
CA TRP A 208 -3.60 -6.70 6.57
C TRP A 208 -4.16 -5.35 6.15
N SER A 209 -3.31 -4.33 6.16
CA SER A 209 -3.54 -3.09 5.42
C SER A 209 -2.51 -2.93 4.31
N SER A 210 -2.81 -2.03 3.36
CA SER A 210 -1.83 -1.64 2.32
C SER A 210 -0.50 -1.19 2.93
N ILE A 211 -0.53 -0.46 4.05
CA ILE A 211 0.69 0.07 4.68
C ILE A 211 1.46 -1.04 5.37
N GLN A 212 0.79 -1.89 6.16
CA GLN A 212 1.46 -3.00 6.87
C GLN A 212 2.04 -4.04 5.91
N ALA A 213 1.30 -4.42 4.87
CA ALA A 213 1.80 -5.32 3.84
C ALA A 213 3.05 -4.75 3.15
N THR A 214 3.05 -3.43 2.89
CA THR A 214 4.19 -2.75 2.26
C THR A 214 5.40 -2.69 3.22
N ALA A 215 5.19 -2.40 4.49
CA ALA A 215 6.25 -2.40 5.50
C ALA A 215 6.88 -3.79 5.65
N TRP A 216 6.05 -4.84 5.73
CA TRP A 216 6.48 -6.22 5.78
C TRP A 216 7.29 -6.64 4.55
N ALA A 217 6.79 -6.35 3.34
CA ALA A 217 7.48 -6.67 2.10
C ALA A 217 8.79 -5.89 1.96
N GLY A 218 8.82 -4.62 2.36
CA GLY A 218 10.02 -3.79 2.36
C GLY A 218 11.09 -4.31 3.32
N ALA A 219 10.72 -4.68 4.53
CA ALA A 219 11.63 -5.27 5.52
C ALA A 219 12.19 -6.62 5.03
N GLY A 220 11.34 -7.46 4.42
CA GLY A 220 11.74 -8.73 3.81
C GLY A 220 12.73 -8.54 2.66
N ALA A 221 12.45 -7.59 1.77
CA ALA A 221 13.31 -7.26 0.63
C ALA A 221 14.70 -6.74 1.07
N LEU A 222 14.76 -5.90 2.11
CA LEU A 222 16.01 -5.43 2.69
C LEU A 222 16.78 -6.57 3.38
N THR A 223 16.09 -7.42 4.11
CA THR A 223 16.70 -8.59 4.77
C THR A 223 17.33 -9.53 3.75
N ALA A 224 16.68 -9.74 2.61
CA ALA A 224 17.23 -10.55 1.52
C ALA A 224 18.52 -9.96 0.90
N GLN A 225 18.76 -8.66 1.06
CA GLN A 225 19.98 -7.96 0.66
C GLN A 225 21.06 -7.93 1.77
N GLY A 226 20.85 -8.60 2.89
CA GLY A 226 21.74 -8.55 4.04
C GLY A 226 21.63 -7.26 4.87
N LEU A 227 20.53 -6.51 4.72
CA LEU A 227 20.19 -5.30 5.45
C LEU A 227 18.98 -5.53 6.34
N PRO A 228 19.08 -6.27 7.45
CA PRO A 228 17.93 -6.67 8.25
C PRO A 228 17.25 -5.46 8.88
N VAL A 229 15.94 -5.37 8.69
CA VAL A 229 15.04 -4.38 9.28
C VAL A 229 13.97 -5.11 10.08
N GLN A 230 13.80 -4.70 11.33
CA GLN A 230 12.71 -5.21 12.14
C GLN A 230 11.39 -4.64 11.66
N PHE A 231 10.43 -5.52 11.39
CA PHE A 231 9.03 -5.18 11.14
C PHE A 231 8.23 -5.42 12.42
N ASN A 232 7.62 -4.36 12.97
CA ASN A 232 6.82 -4.41 14.19
C ASN A 232 5.35 -4.67 13.83
N GLN A 233 4.97 -5.92 13.71
CA GLN A 233 3.59 -6.30 13.34
C GLN A 233 2.54 -5.89 14.39
N ALA A 234 2.96 -5.68 15.63
CA ALA A 234 2.10 -5.31 16.77
C ALA A 234 2.07 -3.80 17.04
N ALA A 235 2.73 -3.00 16.20
CA ALA A 235 2.70 -1.55 16.35
C ALA A 235 1.35 -0.99 15.89
#